data_cf01a7caad7fe159479f55e620dbfa78
#
_entry.id   cf01a7caad7fe159479f55e620dbfa78
#
_cell.length_a   1.000
_cell.length_b   1.000
_cell.length_c   1.000
_cell.angle_alpha   90.00
_cell.angle_beta   90.00
_cell.angle_gamma   90.00
#
_symmetry.space_group_name_H-M   'P 1'
#
loop_
_entity.id
_entity.type
_entity.pdbx_description
1 polymer ?
#
loop_
_entity_poly.entity_id
_entity_poly.type
_entity_poly.pdbx_seq_one_letter_code
_entity_poly.pdbx_strand_id
1 'polypeptide(L)'
;MINDKKIKFAVIGCGHIGKRHAEMITGNDEAELVALCDINSKSELGIDKYEADFFTSLEELLDADLAIDVINICTPNGLHSEQASLVLDSGMHVVVEKPIGLSKAKCEKVIYKALRNH
;
A
#
# COMPACT_ATOMS: atom_id res chain seq x y z
N MET A 1 -0.13 30.59 4.80
CA MET A 1 0.87 29.64 4.30
C MET A 1 0.22 28.32 3.93
N ILE A 2 0.57 27.87 2.80
CA ILE A 2 0.02 26.63 2.32
C ILE A 2 0.85 25.45 2.81
N ASN A 3 0.14 24.43 3.21
CA ASN A 3 0.83 23.21 3.57
C ASN A 3 1.21 22.46 2.30
N ASP A 4 2.49 22.50 1.97
CA ASP A 4 3.01 21.87 0.77
C ASP A 4 3.27 20.38 0.95
N LYS A 5 2.99 19.87 2.12
CA LYS A 5 3.28 18.50 2.42
C LYS A 5 2.32 17.57 1.70
N LYS A 6 2.87 16.70 0.86
CA LYS A 6 2.08 15.70 0.15
C LYS A 6 1.86 14.48 1.02
N ILE A 7 0.76 13.80 0.78
CA ILE A 7 0.49 12.51 1.43
C ILE A 7 1.31 11.46 0.68
N LYS A 8 2.11 10.70 1.41
CA LYS A 8 3.03 9.73 0.82
C LYS A 8 2.41 8.35 0.81
N PHE A 9 2.36 7.76 -0.37
CA PHE A 9 1.73 6.48 -0.62
C PHE A 9 2.73 5.43 -1.07
N ALA A 10 2.43 4.18 -0.73
CA ALA A 10 3.08 3.01 -1.33
C ALA A 10 1.99 2.08 -1.84
N VAL A 11 2.28 1.32 -2.89
CA VAL A 11 1.34 0.35 -3.43
C VAL A 11 1.96 -1.03 -3.35
N ILE A 12 1.24 -1.99 -2.77
CA ILE A 12 1.65 -3.38 -2.72
C ILE A 12 0.80 -4.18 -3.69
N GLY A 13 1.45 -4.94 -4.56
CA GLY A 13 0.75 -5.66 -5.61
C GLY A 13 0.61 -4.76 -6.82
N CYS A 14 1.50 -4.94 -7.79
CA CYS A 14 1.58 -4.04 -8.95
C CYS A 14 1.07 -4.68 -10.22
N GLY A 15 0.06 -5.53 -10.10
CA GLY A 15 -0.67 -6.05 -11.23
C GLY A 15 -1.59 -4.98 -11.79
N HIS A 16 -2.65 -5.40 -12.47
CA HIS A 16 -3.54 -4.46 -13.16
C HIS A 16 -4.12 -3.39 -12.22
N ILE A 17 -4.66 -3.83 -11.08
CA ILE A 17 -5.29 -2.91 -10.13
C ILE A 17 -4.25 -2.01 -9.45
N GLY A 18 -3.12 -2.59 -9.04
CA GLY A 18 -2.07 -1.82 -8.40
C GLY A 18 -1.51 -0.74 -9.29
N LYS A 19 -1.36 -1.04 -10.58
CA LYS A 19 -0.90 -0.05 -11.56
C LYS A 19 -1.88 1.11 -11.67
N ARG A 20 -3.18 0.83 -11.59
CA ARG A 20 -4.19 1.89 -11.63
C ARG A 20 -4.07 2.78 -10.41
N HIS A 21 -3.84 2.19 -9.24
CA HIS A 21 -3.62 2.97 -8.02
C HIS A 21 -2.39 3.84 -8.16
N ALA A 22 -1.28 3.27 -8.65
CA ALA A 22 -0.04 4.03 -8.83
C ALA A 22 -0.25 5.20 -9.78
N GLU A 23 -0.98 4.98 -10.86
CA GLU A 23 -1.26 6.03 -11.84
C GLU A 23 -2.10 7.15 -11.23
N MET A 24 -3.12 6.80 -10.46
CA MET A 24 -3.95 7.79 -9.80
C MET A 24 -3.18 8.61 -8.78
N ILE A 25 -2.30 7.95 -8.03
CA ILE A 25 -1.48 8.64 -7.05
C ILE A 25 -0.52 9.63 -7.73
N THR A 26 0.15 9.20 -8.79
CA THR A 26 1.10 10.06 -9.48
C THR A 26 0.42 11.22 -10.19
N GLY A 27 -0.84 11.06 -10.53
CA GLY A 27 -1.61 12.12 -11.18
C GLY A 27 -2.23 13.11 -10.21
N ASN A 28 -2.07 12.93 -8.92
CA ASN A 28 -2.67 13.80 -7.90
C ASN A 28 -1.61 14.70 -7.29
N ASP A 29 -1.82 16.01 -7.38
CA ASP A 29 -0.84 16.99 -6.89
C ASP A 29 -0.61 16.94 -5.38
N GLU A 30 -1.55 16.38 -4.63
CA GLU A 30 -1.46 16.30 -3.18
C GLU A 30 -0.92 14.97 -2.69
N ALA A 31 -0.55 14.08 -3.61
CA ALA A 31 -0.06 12.77 -3.28
C ALA A 31 1.30 12.50 -3.93
N GLU A 32 2.09 11.69 -3.28
CA GLU A 32 3.40 11.29 -3.79
C GLU A 32 3.51 9.78 -3.70
N LEU A 33 3.90 9.13 -4.80
CA LEU A 33 4.15 7.70 -4.81
C LEU A 33 5.60 7.46 -4.39
N VAL A 34 5.79 6.93 -3.20
CA VAL A 34 7.10 6.75 -2.60
C VAL A 34 7.68 5.37 -2.88
N ALA A 35 6.85 4.34 -2.88
CA ALA A 35 7.34 2.98 -3.01
C ALA A 35 6.32 2.07 -3.69
N LEU A 36 6.85 1.03 -4.34
CA LEU A 36 6.07 -0.03 -4.95
C LEU A 36 6.61 -1.36 -4.46
N CYS A 37 5.72 -2.34 -4.33
CA CYS A 37 6.11 -3.66 -3.83
C CYS A 37 5.40 -4.75 -4.61
N ASP A 38 6.14 -5.75 -5.05
CA ASP A 38 5.57 -6.90 -5.73
C ASP A 38 6.60 -8.03 -5.72
N ILE A 39 6.13 -9.27 -5.78
CA ILE A 39 7.03 -10.41 -5.84
C ILE A 39 7.69 -10.58 -7.21
N ASN A 40 7.10 -10.00 -8.24
CA ASN A 40 7.67 -10.01 -9.59
C ASN A 40 8.54 -8.77 -9.82
N SER A 41 9.41 -8.82 -10.82
CA SER A 41 10.32 -7.71 -11.06
C SER A 41 9.63 -6.50 -11.67
N LYS A 42 10.24 -5.33 -11.52
CA LYS A 42 9.71 -4.09 -12.10
C LYS A 42 9.51 -4.21 -13.61
N SER A 43 10.49 -4.81 -14.29
CA SER A 43 10.43 -4.96 -15.75
C SER A 43 9.25 -5.79 -16.18
N GLU A 44 9.02 -6.91 -15.49
CA GLU A 44 7.92 -7.80 -15.81
C GLU A 44 6.57 -7.13 -15.61
N LEU A 45 6.50 -6.23 -14.65
CA LEU A 45 5.25 -5.56 -14.31
C LEU A 45 4.99 -4.31 -15.15
N GLY A 46 6.01 -3.83 -15.84
CA GLY A 46 5.86 -2.62 -16.64
C GLY A 46 5.72 -1.35 -15.82
N ILE A 47 6.37 -1.32 -14.67
CA ILE A 47 6.28 -0.17 -13.75
C ILE A 47 7.60 0.58 -13.64
N ASP A 48 8.51 0.39 -14.60
CA ASP A 48 9.80 1.08 -14.59
C ASP A 48 9.67 2.60 -14.70
N LYS A 49 8.57 3.06 -15.21
CA LYS A 49 8.34 4.50 -15.41
C LYS A 49 8.16 5.28 -14.11
N TYR A 50 7.86 4.60 -13.02
CA TYR A 50 7.63 5.28 -11.75
C TYR A 50 8.94 5.48 -11.00
N GLU A 51 9.16 6.70 -10.53
CA GLU A 51 10.34 7.05 -9.74
C GLU A 51 10.05 6.78 -8.27
N ALA A 52 9.93 5.52 -7.94
CA ALA A 52 9.61 5.09 -6.58
C ALA A 52 10.52 3.93 -6.22
N ASP A 53 10.83 3.81 -4.94
CA ASP A 53 11.61 2.67 -4.46
C ASP A 53 10.82 1.39 -4.66
N PHE A 54 11.50 0.32 -4.97
CA PHE A 54 10.86 -0.95 -5.24
C PHE A 54 11.32 -2.02 -4.25
N PHE A 55 10.35 -2.77 -3.73
CA PHE A 55 10.62 -3.83 -2.76
C PHE A 55 9.93 -5.11 -3.22
N THR A 56 10.50 -6.26 -2.83
CA THR A 56 9.95 -7.55 -3.20
C THR A 56 9.09 -8.17 -2.11
N SER A 57 9.05 -7.58 -0.93
CA SER A 57 8.18 -8.03 0.16
C SER A 57 7.70 -6.85 0.96
N LEU A 58 6.53 -7.03 1.60
CA LEU A 58 5.99 -6.00 2.48
C LEU A 58 6.92 -5.77 3.67
N GLU A 59 7.50 -6.83 4.19
CA GLU A 59 8.42 -6.72 5.31
C GLU A 59 9.61 -5.83 4.98
N GLU A 60 10.19 -6.01 3.81
CA GLU A 60 11.30 -5.16 3.37
C GLU A 60 10.88 -3.69 3.28
N LEU A 61 9.69 -3.46 2.75
CA LEU A 61 9.18 -2.11 2.59
C LEU A 61 8.99 -1.45 3.96
N LEU A 62 8.41 -2.18 4.90
CA LEU A 62 8.17 -1.64 6.24
C LEU A 62 9.47 -1.39 7.00
N ASP A 63 10.48 -2.22 6.76
CA ASP A 63 11.78 -2.10 7.41
C ASP A 63 12.67 -1.00 6.81
N ALA A 64 12.30 -0.49 5.66
CA ALA A 64 13.13 0.49 4.95
C ALA A 64 13.09 1.88 5.58
N ASP A 65 12.25 2.07 6.59
CA ASP A 65 12.16 3.34 7.32
C ASP A 65 11.85 4.54 6.41
N LEU A 66 10.98 4.29 5.45
CA LEU A 66 10.51 5.37 4.57
C LEU A 66 9.38 6.12 5.24
N ALA A 67 9.27 7.41 4.93
CA ALA A 67 8.19 8.22 5.44
C ALA A 67 6.94 7.97 4.59
N ILE A 68 6.17 6.95 4.94
CA ILE A 68 4.97 6.56 4.22
C ILE A 68 3.76 6.81 5.11
N ASP A 69 2.74 7.47 4.55
CA ASP A 69 1.52 7.75 5.29
C ASP A 69 0.45 6.68 5.05
N VAL A 70 0.33 6.21 3.82
CA VAL A 70 -0.72 5.28 3.41
C VAL A 70 -0.15 4.18 2.54
N ILE A 71 -0.54 2.94 2.81
CA ILE A 71 -0.19 1.82 1.94
C ILE A 71 -1.47 1.27 1.31
N ASN A 72 -1.47 1.23 -0.03
CA ASN A 72 -2.58 0.67 -0.80
C ASN A 72 -2.29 -0.79 -1.08
N ILE A 73 -3.19 -1.68 -0.66
CA ILE A 73 -3.02 -3.12 -0.81
C ILE A 73 -3.84 -3.62 -1.98
N CYS A 74 -3.13 -4.06 -3.04
CA CYS A 74 -3.73 -4.51 -4.28
C CYS A 74 -3.27 -5.93 -4.64
N THR A 75 -2.91 -6.71 -3.66
CA THR A 75 -2.43 -8.08 -3.82
C THR A 75 -3.59 -9.06 -4.00
N PRO A 76 -3.31 -10.36 -4.23
CA PRO A 76 -4.37 -11.34 -4.31
C PRO A 76 -5.26 -11.36 -3.06
N ASN A 77 -6.54 -11.65 -3.26
CA ASN A 77 -7.56 -11.51 -2.22
C ASN A 77 -7.22 -12.19 -0.89
N GLY A 78 -6.59 -13.35 -0.95
CA GLY A 78 -6.28 -14.09 0.26
C GLY A 78 -5.27 -13.43 1.18
N LEU A 79 -4.56 -12.42 0.70
CA LEU A 79 -3.50 -11.76 1.48
C LEU A 79 -3.94 -10.44 2.10
N HIS A 80 -5.11 -9.94 1.74
CA HIS A 80 -5.53 -8.59 2.13
C HIS A 80 -5.55 -8.37 3.64
N SER A 81 -6.21 -9.28 4.38
CA SER A 81 -6.37 -9.07 5.81
C SER A 81 -5.05 -9.14 6.58
N GLU A 82 -4.18 -10.07 6.21
CA GLU A 82 -2.88 -10.18 6.87
C GLU A 82 -2.01 -8.96 6.61
N GLN A 83 -1.98 -8.53 5.36
CA GLN A 83 -1.16 -7.38 4.99
C GLN A 83 -1.70 -6.10 5.60
N ALA A 84 -3.03 -5.93 5.61
CA ALA A 84 -3.63 -4.77 6.24
C ALA A 84 -3.29 -4.71 7.72
N SER A 85 -3.30 -5.87 8.39
CA SER A 85 -2.95 -5.94 9.81
C SER A 85 -1.51 -5.50 10.06
N LEU A 86 -0.58 -5.96 9.23
CA LEU A 86 0.82 -5.57 9.36
C LEU A 86 1.02 -4.08 9.16
N VAL A 87 0.35 -3.52 8.16
CA VAL A 87 0.44 -2.09 7.89
C VAL A 87 -0.09 -1.27 9.06
N LEU A 88 -1.24 -1.65 9.59
CA LEU A 88 -1.84 -0.95 10.72
C LEU A 88 -0.96 -1.05 11.97
N ASP A 89 -0.35 -2.20 12.20
CA ASP A 89 0.56 -2.38 13.33
C ASP A 89 1.79 -1.48 13.21
N SER A 90 2.15 -1.09 11.99
CA SER A 90 3.28 -0.21 11.75
C SER A 90 2.92 1.28 11.89
N GLY A 91 1.67 1.57 12.21
CA GLY A 91 1.23 2.95 12.43
C GLY A 91 0.84 3.70 11.16
N MET A 92 0.74 3.03 10.04
CA MET A 92 0.34 3.64 8.77
C MET A 92 -1.12 3.40 8.49
N HIS A 93 -1.70 4.27 7.68
CA HIS A 93 -3.07 4.07 7.20
C HIS A 93 -3.06 3.07 6.05
N VAL A 94 -4.21 2.48 5.78
CA VAL A 94 -4.30 1.46 4.76
C VAL A 94 -5.52 1.69 3.87
N VAL A 95 -5.31 1.48 2.56
CA VAL A 95 -6.39 1.39 1.58
C VAL A 95 -6.36 -0.04 1.07
N VAL A 96 -7.46 -0.75 1.17
CA VAL A 96 -7.52 -2.16 0.81
C VAL A 96 -8.58 -2.36 -0.26
N GLU A 97 -8.20 -3.06 -1.34
CA GLU A 97 -9.17 -3.49 -2.33
C GLU A 97 -10.04 -4.57 -1.69
N LYS A 98 -11.29 -4.61 -2.06
CA LYS A 98 -12.19 -5.64 -1.51
C LYS A 98 -11.94 -6.99 -2.16
N PRO A 99 -12.18 -8.07 -1.46
CA PRO A 99 -12.65 -8.10 -0.07
C PRO A 99 -11.52 -7.81 0.91
N ILE A 100 -11.85 -7.16 2.03
CA ILE A 100 -10.86 -6.89 3.08
C ILE A 100 -10.31 -8.21 3.63
N GLY A 101 -11.16 -9.21 3.74
CA GLY A 101 -10.76 -10.54 4.17
C GLY A 101 -11.74 -11.55 3.62
N LEU A 102 -11.32 -12.83 3.63
CA LEU A 102 -12.13 -13.91 3.09
C LEU A 102 -13.15 -14.44 4.08
N SER A 103 -13.12 -13.97 5.32
CA SER A 103 -14.10 -14.37 6.33
C SER A 103 -14.48 -13.16 7.15
N LYS A 104 -15.65 -13.26 7.81
CA LYS A 104 -16.11 -12.20 8.70
C LYS A 104 -15.12 -11.95 9.82
N ALA A 105 -14.56 -13.01 10.40
CA ALA A 105 -13.60 -12.89 11.50
C ALA A 105 -12.36 -12.12 11.08
N LYS A 106 -11.85 -12.38 9.88
CA LYS A 106 -10.67 -11.66 9.37
C LYS A 106 -10.97 -10.20 9.13
N CYS A 107 -12.15 -9.90 8.60
CA CYS A 107 -12.55 -8.51 8.37
C CYS A 107 -12.68 -7.76 9.68
N GLU A 108 -13.29 -8.39 10.67
CA GLU A 108 -13.49 -7.77 11.99
C GLU A 108 -12.15 -7.48 12.66
N LYS A 109 -11.19 -8.38 12.52
CA LYS A 109 -9.87 -8.20 13.09
C LYS A 109 -9.17 -6.97 12.51
N VAL A 110 -9.25 -6.79 11.20
CA VAL A 110 -8.65 -5.64 10.53
C VAL A 110 -9.31 -4.35 11.00
N ILE A 111 -10.63 -4.34 11.03
CA ILE A 111 -11.38 -3.16 11.46
C ILE A 111 -11.03 -2.78 12.90
N TYR A 112 -10.94 -3.78 13.77
CA TYR A 112 -10.59 -3.55 15.17
C TYR A 112 -9.21 -2.90 15.30
N LYS A 113 -8.23 -3.40 14.54
CA LYS A 113 -6.88 -2.82 14.54
C LYS A 113 -6.87 -1.39 14.03
N ALA A 114 -7.65 -1.11 13.00
CA ALA A 114 -7.74 0.24 12.45
C ALA A 114 -8.30 1.21 13.49
N LEU A 115 -9.29 0.78 14.24
CA LEU A 115 -9.88 1.61 15.29
C LEU A 115 -8.93 1.86 16.44
N ARG A 116 -8.06 0.90 16.74
CA ARG A 116 -7.11 1.04 17.85
C ARG A 116 -5.90 1.89 17.49
N ASN A 117 -5.49 1.89 16.22
CA ASN A 117 -4.22 2.47 15.81
C ASN A 117 -4.34 3.80 15.08
N HIS A 118 -5.52 4.34 14.94
CA HIS A 118 -5.70 5.58 14.19
C HIS A 118 -5.03 6.79 14.84
#